data_cec93cf4019373363d2c7ab78ddf2183
#
_entry.id   cec93cf4019373363d2c7ab78ddf2183
#
_cell.length_a   1.000
_cell.length_b   1.000
_cell.length_c   1.000
_cell.angle_alpha   90.00
_cell.angle_beta   90.00
_cell.angle_gamma   90.00
#
_symmetry.space_group_name_H-M   'P 1'
#
loop_
_entity.id
_entity.type
_entity.pdbx_description
1 polymer ?
#
loop_
_entity_poly.entity_id
_entity_poly.type
_entity_poly.pdbx_seq_one_letter_code
_entity_poly.pdbx_strand_id
1 'polypeptide(L)'
;MEDQSIKALLFERSEAALGEISEKYSALYKSVLRQMLSDECDIEECANDVLLAIWNSIPPNDPQNLSAYICAVARRISINRLKFNKRKKRNSDYTTMLSELGDCIPDRGKELFECESDQLELILLAFLKDLHADTRVLFIRRYVFMESVAELSERFDIKPNVISSKLFRARKKLKAILRREGWEL
;
A
#
# COMPACT_ATOMS: atom_id res chain seq x y z
N MET A 1 22.63 9.83 6.87
CA MET A 1 23.49 8.65 6.56
C MET A 1 23.04 7.99 5.26
N GLU A 2 23.91 7.22 4.57
CA GLU A 2 23.53 6.46 3.37
C GLU A 2 22.71 5.20 3.73
N ASP A 3 21.85 4.71 2.82
CA ASP A 3 20.97 3.56 3.08
C ASP A 3 21.75 2.29 3.43
N GLN A 4 22.88 2.07 2.78
CA GLN A 4 23.75 0.92 3.06
C GLN A 4 24.25 0.93 4.51
N SER A 5 24.63 2.11 5.02
CA SER A 5 25.10 2.23 6.41
C SER A 5 23.95 2.02 7.42
N ILE A 6 22.75 2.51 7.11
CA ILE A 6 21.55 2.25 7.93
C ILE A 6 21.23 0.77 7.97
N LYS A 7 21.29 0.09 6.81
CA LYS A 7 21.10 -1.36 6.73
C LYS A 7 22.13 -2.12 7.55
N ALA A 8 23.42 -1.76 7.46
CA ALA A 8 24.47 -2.38 8.27
C ALA A 8 24.16 -2.29 9.75
N LEU A 9 23.77 -1.12 10.26
CA LEU A 9 23.36 -0.93 11.65
C LEU A 9 22.14 -1.82 12.04
N LEU A 10 21.17 -2.00 11.14
CA LEU A 10 20.03 -2.89 11.38
C LEU A 10 20.47 -4.36 11.47
N PHE A 11 21.38 -4.80 10.62
CA PHE A 11 21.93 -6.15 10.65
C PHE A 11 22.77 -6.40 11.92
N GLU A 12 23.50 -5.39 12.39
CA GLU A 12 24.25 -5.42 13.65
C GLU A 12 23.35 -5.29 14.90
N ARG A 13 22.03 -5.11 14.72
CA ARG A 13 21.09 -4.85 15.81
C ARG A 13 21.46 -3.62 16.66
N SER A 14 22.01 -2.59 16.04
CA SER A 14 22.32 -1.34 16.69
C SER A 14 21.09 -0.45 16.73
N GLU A 15 20.65 -0.03 17.92
CA GLU A 15 19.50 0.88 18.09
C GLU A 15 19.70 2.24 17.41
N ALA A 16 20.95 2.63 17.13
CA ALA A 16 21.27 3.84 16.39
C ALA A 16 20.60 3.84 15.00
N ALA A 17 20.35 2.68 14.39
CA ALA A 17 19.64 2.56 13.13
C ALA A 17 18.25 3.19 13.17
N LEU A 18 17.52 3.06 14.27
CA LEU A 18 16.17 3.63 14.43
C LEU A 18 16.21 5.16 14.43
N GLY A 19 17.21 5.76 15.08
CA GLY A 19 17.45 7.20 15.05
C GLY A 19 17.69 7.71 13.62
N GLU A 20 18.59 7.04 12.90
CA GLU A 20 18.93 7.39 11.52
C GLU A 20 17.74 7.23 10.55
N ILE A 21 16.93 6.17 10.71
CA ILE A 21 15.69 6.00 9.94
C ILE A 21 14.70 7.11 10.26
N SER A 22 14.54 7.45 11.53
CA SER A 22 13.63 8.50 11.95
C SER A 22 14.07 9.87 11.39
N GLU A 23 15.34 10.20 11.47
CA GLU A 23 15.87 11.47 10.95
C GLU A 23 15.69 11.55 9.43
N LYS A 24 16.05 10.51 8.70
CA LYS A 24 16.05 10.52 7.22
C LYS A 24 14.67 10.32 6.61
N TYR A 25 13.83 9.49 7.19
CA TYR A 25 12.60 8.99 6.55
C TYR A 25 11.30 9.34 7.27
N SER A 26 11.34 10.05 8.42
CA SER A 26 10.11 10.38 9.16
C SER A 26 9.10 11.16 8.32
N ALA A 27 9.56 12.16 7.59
CA ALA A 27 8.68 12.94 6.70
C ALA A 27 8.02 12.07 5.63
N LEU A 28 8.76 11.08 5.08
CA LEU A 28 8.28 10.18 4.05
C LEU A 28 7.20 9.23 4.59
N TYR A 29 7.49 8.44 5.63
CA TYR A 29 6.50 7.49 6.14
C TYR A 29 5.31 8.18 6.83
N LYS A 30 5.52 9.32 7.53
CA LYS A 30 4.40 10.11 8.06
C LYS A 30 3.52 10.69 6.95
N SER A 31 4.07 11.07 5.81
CA SER A 31 3.28 11.48 4.64
C SER A 31 2.39 10.34 4.14
N VAL A 32 2.91 9.11 4.07
CA VAL A 32 2.14 7.92 3.70
C VAL A 32 1.01 7.66 4.72
N LEU A 33 1.30 7.76 6.02
CA LEU A 33 0.31 7.58 7.07
C LEU A 33 -0.81 8.64 6.98
N ARG A 34 -0.49 9.92 6.81
CA ARG A 34 -1.44 11.04 6.69
C ARG A 34 -2.34 10.94 5.46
N GLN A 35 -1.91 10.28 4.40
CA GLN A 35 -2.76 10.04 3.24
C GLN A 35 -3.92 9.08 3.54
N MET A 36 -3.79 8.25 4.57
CA MET A 36 -4.74 7.20 4.89
C MET A 36 -5.43 7.38 6.25
N LEU A 37 -4.79 8.03 7.19
CA LEU A 37 -5.27 8.28 8.54
C LEU A 37 -5.53 9.77 8.73
N SER A 38 -6.59 10.11 9.44
CA SER A 38 -6.99 11.50 9.72
C SER A 38 -6.72 11.92 11.17
N ASP A 39 -6.53 10.96 12.06
CA ASP A 39 -6.26 11.21 13.48
C ASP A 39 -4.75 11.27 13.72
N GLU A 40 -4.27 12.38 14.30
CA GLU A 40 -2.83 12.57 14.51
C GLU A 40 -2.27 11.61 15.59
N CYS A 41 -3.08 11.21 16.57
CA CYS A 41 -2.66 10.20 17.55
C CYS A 41 -2.44 8.85 16.88
N ASP A 42 -3.35 8.45 15.97
CA ASP A 42 -3.19 7.23 15.18
C ASP A 42 -1.94 7.30 14.27
N ILE A 43 -1.65 8.48 13.72
CA ILE A 43 -0.47 8.68 12.87
C ILE A 43 0.82 8.53 13.67
N GLU A 44 0.92 9.13 14.85
CA GLU A 44 2.11 9.01 15.71
C GLU A 44 2.30 7.58 16.22
N GLU A 45 1.22 6.91 16.64
CA GLU A 45 1.28 5.51 17.05
C GLU A 45 1.74 4.61 15.89
N CYS A 46 1.14 4.78 14.71
CA CYS A 46 1.54 4.03 13.52
C CYS A 46 2.98 4.36 13.06
N ALA A 47 3.47 5.57 13.28
CA ALA A 47 4.85 5.95 12.98
C ALA A 47 5.85 5.14 13.84
N ASN A 48 5.55 4.95 15.12
CA ASN A 48 6.33 4.09 16.00
C ASN A 48 6.25 2.62 15.58
N ASP A 49 5.05 2.16 15.17
CA ASP A 49 4.85 0.80 14.65
C ASP A 49 5.67 0.56 13.36
N VAL A 50 5.84 1.57 12.50
CA VAL A 50 6.70 1.49 11.30
C VAL A 50 8.15 1.20 11.71
N LEU A 51 8.69 1.96 12.66
CA LEU A 51 10.06 1.77 13.14
C LEU A 51 10.24 0.37 13.75
N LEU A 52 9.30 -0.07 14.58
CA LEU A 52 9.33 -1.39 15.20
C LEU A 52 9.22 -2.52 14.15
N ALA A 53 8.36 -2.35 13.14
CA ALA A 53 8.21 -3.32 12.07
C ALA A 53 9.48 -3.45 11.21
N ILE A 54 10.15 -2.33 10.90
CA ILE A 54 11.43 -2.35 10.19
C ILE A 54 12.49 -3.07 11.04
N TRP A 55 12.62 -2.72 12.32
CA TRP A 55 13.53 -3.35 13.25
C TRP A 55 13.33 -4.87 13.32
N ASN A 56 12.10 -5.33 13.38
CA ASN A 56 11.78 -6.75 13.47
C ASN A 56 11.93 -7.51 12.14
N SER A 57 11.90 -6.82 11.02
CA SER A 57 11.93 -7.45 9.69
C SER A 57 13.32 -7.46 9.05
N ILE A 58 14.22 -6.60 9.48
CA ILE A 58 15.62 -6.53 9.03
C ILE A 58 16.56 -6.79 10.20
N PRO A 59 17.34 -7.90 10.20
CA PRO A 59 17.24 -9.05 9.32
C PRO A 59 15.99 -9.90 9.63
N PRO A 60 15.59 -10.90 8.82
CA PRO A 60 16.38 -11.50 7.72
C PRO A 60 16.24 -10.77 6.37
N ASN A 61 15.26 -9.89 6.19
CA ASN A 61 15.08 -9.20 4.91
C ASN A 61 16.24 -8.23 4.64
N ASP A 62 16.66 -8.14 3.37
CA ASP A 62 17.64 -7.18 2.91
C ASP A 62 17.09 -6.39 1.69
N PRO A 63 16.24 -5.37 1.92
CA PRO A 63 15.64 -4.63 0.84
C PRO A 63 16.68 -3.84 0.05
N GLN A 64 16.65 -3.96 -1.28
CA GLN A 64 17.53 -3.20 -2.16
C GLN A 64 17.21 -1.69 -2.11
N ASN A 65 15.94 -1.33 -1.99
CA ASN A 65 15.48 0.03 -1.85
C ASN A 65 14.81 0.24 -0.49
N LEU A 66 15.55 0.82 0.46
CA LEU A 66 15.10 1.00 1.83
C LEU A 66 13.90 1.97 1.91
N SER A 67 13.88 3.04 1.11
CA SER A 67 12.77 4.00 1.11
C SER A 67 11.47 3.38 0.62
N ALA A 68 11.52 2.59 -0.45
CA ALA A 68 10.35 1.86 -0.96
C ALA A 68 9.83 0.83 0.06
N TYR A 69 10.73 0.12 0.73
CA TYR A 69 10.39 -0.83 1.79
C TYR A 69 9.69 -0.14 2.97
N ILE A 70 10.22 0.99 3.44
CA ILE A 70 9.61 1.81 4.51
C ILE A 70 8.20 2.25 4.11
N CYS A 71 8.01 2.74 2.88
CA CYS A 71 6.68 3.12 2.36
C CYS A 71 5.70 1.93 2.35
N ALA A 72 6.14 0.75 1.94
CA ALA A 72 5.31 -0.46 1.93
C ALA A 72 4.90 -0.87 3.35
N VAL A 73 5.83 -0.83 4.31
CA VAL A 73 5.57 -1.09 5.73
C VAL A 73 4.56 -0.07 6.29
N ALA A 74 4.78 1.22 6.06
CA ALA A 74 3.89 2.29 6.51
C ALA A 74 2.48 2.12 5.95
N ARG A 75 2.35 1.80 4.67
CA ARG A 75 1.05 1.53 4.03
C ARG A 75 0.34 0.34 4.67
N ARG A 76 1.03 -0.78 4.88
CA ARG A 76 0.48 -1.96 5.54
C ARG A 76 -0.05 -1.65 6.94
N ILE A 77 0.71 -0.89 7.72
CA ILE A 77 0.32 -0.46 9.08
C ILE A 77 -0.92 0.44 9.02
N SER A 78 -0.94 1.43 8.12
CA SER A 78 -2.10 2.31 7.91
C SER A 78 -3.36 1.51 7.57
N ILE A 79 -3.26 0.53 6.67
CA ILE A 79 -4.37 -0.34 6.29
C ILE A 79 -4.89 -1.12 7.52
N ASN A 80 -4.00 -1.66 8.34
CA ASN A 80 -4.38 -2.40 9.53
C ASN A 80 -5.07 -1.49 10.57
N ARG A 81 -4.57 -0.26 10.77
CA ARG A 81 -5.20 0.74 11.66
C ARG A 81 -6.58 1.14 11.13
N LEU A 82 -6.71 1.39 9.82
CA LEU A 82 -8.01 1.66 9.20
C LEU A 82 -9.01 0.50 9.41
N LYS A 83 -8.56 -0.76 9.24
CA LYS A 83 -9.38 -1.94 9.53
C LYS A 83 -9.85 -1.95 10.99
N PHE A 84 -8.94 -1.69 11.91
CA PHE A 84 -9.24 -1.64 13.33
C PHE A 84 -10.26 -0.55 13.65
N ASN A 85 -10.06 0.68 13.15
CA ASN A 85 -10.94 1.81 13.36
C ASN A 85 -12.33 1.59 12.72
N LYS A 86 -12.38 0.97 11.53
CA LYS A 86 -13.64 0.65 10.85
C LYS A 86 -14.40 -0.52 11.50
N ARG A 87 -13.72 -1.48 12.12
CA ARG A 87 -14.38 -2.50 12.96
C ARG A 87 -15.14 -1.87 14.11
N LYS A 88 -14.60 -0.82 14.74
CA LYS A 88 -15.31 -0.02 15.76
C LYS A 88 -16.54 0.71 15.21
N LYS A 89 -16.53 1.11 13.92
CA LYS A 89 -17.60 1.90 13.28
C LYS A 89 -18.57 1.08 12.40
N ARG A 90 -18.49 -0.26 12.36
CA ARG A 90 -19.34 -1.15 11.52
C ARG A 90 -19.45 -0.67 10.07
N ASN A 91 -18.37 -0.59 9.32
CA ASN A 91 -18.43 -0.21 7.91
C ASN A 91 -17.95 -1.37 7.00
N SER A 92 -18.88 -1.92 6.20
CA SER A 92 -18.68 -3.05 5.29
C SER A 92 -17.79 -2.75 4.07
N ASP A 93 -17.54 -1.48 3.78
CA ASP A 93 -16.90 -1.03 2.54
C ASP A 93 -15.44 -1.51 2.38
N TYR A 94 -14.71 -1.61 3.50
CA TYR A 94 -13.33 -2.05 3.46
C TYR A 94 -13.16 -3.54 3.13
N THR A 95 -14.03 -4.37 3.72
CA THR A 95 -14.03 -5.82 3.45
C THR A 95 -14.38 -6.08 1.99
N THR A 96 -15.35 -5.33 1.45
CA THR A 96 -15.73 -5.38 0.04
C THR A 96 -14.56 -5.01 -0.88
N MET A 97 -13.82 -3.95 -0.55
CA MET A 97 -12.68 -3.48 -1.36
C MET A 97 -11.53 -4.49 -1.40
N LEU A 98 -11.20 -5.13 -0.28
CA LEU A 98 -10.19 -6.20 -0.24
C LEU A 98 -10.64 -7.43 -1.00
N SER A 99 -11.91 -7.82 -0.87
CA SER A 99 -12.49 -8.92 -1.64
C SER A 99 -12.42 -8.63 -3.14
N GLU A 100 -12.77 -7.40 -3.55
CA GLU A 100 -12.70 -6.98 -4.95
C GLU A 100 -11.28 -7.10 -5.54
N LEU A 101 -10.24 -6.77 -4.76
CA LEU A 101 -8.84 -6.89 -5.20
C LEU A 101 -8.31 -8.31 -5.07
N GLY A 102 -8.68 -9.03 -4.01
CA GLY A 102 -8.30 -10.42 -3.80
C GLY A 102 -8.69 -11.33 -4.97
N ASP A 103 -9.83 -11.03 -5.60
CA ASP A 103 -10.26 -11.73 -6.83
C ASP A 103 -9.38 -11.42 -8.06
N CYS A 104 -8.51 -10.42 -7.99
CA CYS A 104 -7.72 -9.92 -9.13
C CYS A 104 -6.21 -10.11 -8.97
N ILE A 105 -5.71 -10.17 -7.75
CA ILE A 105 -4.28 -10.23 -7.42
C ILE A 105 -4.06 -11.48 -6.57
N PRO A 106 -3.09 -12.34 -6.92
CA PRO A 106 -2.82 -13.56 -6.16
C PRO A 106 -2.41 -13.23 -4.72
N ASP A 107 -2.99 -13.94 -3.77
CA ASP A 107 -2.59 -13.87 -2.37
C ASP A 107 -1.36 -14.77 -2.17
N ARG A 108 -0.23 -14.33 -2.64
CA ARG A 108 1.05 -14.98 -2.39
C ARG A 108 1.63 -14.52 -1.07
N GLY A 109 0.98 -14.76 0.05
CA GLY A 109 1.52 -14.63 1.39
C GLY A 109 2.82 -13.81 1.56
N LYS A 110 3.61 -14.06 2.53
CA LYS A 110 4.84 -13.31 2.88
C LYS A 110 5.96 -13.27 1.81
N GLU A 111 5.84 -14.04 0.73
CA GLU A 111 6.86 -14.16 -0.33
C GLU A 111 6.89 -13.00 -1.34
N LEU A 112 5.90 -12.10 -1.32
CA LEU A 112 5.81 -10.94 -2.23
C LEU A 112 6.90 -9.87 -2.02
N PHE A 113 7.80 -10.05 -1.08
CA PHE A 113 8.87 -9.08 -0.80
C PHE A 113 10.22 -9.46 -1.40
N GLU A 114 10.35 -10.61 -2.03
CA GLU A 114 11.61 -11.09 -2.59
C GLU A 114 11.51 -11.24 -4.13
N CYS A 115 12.30 -10.49 -4.86
CA CYS A 115 12.70 -10.62 -6.28
C CYS A 115 11.64 -10.52 -7.40
N GLU A 116 10.37 -10.84 -7.22
CA GLU A 116 9.34 -10.69 -8.28
C GLU A 116 8.62 -9.33 -8.23
N SER A 117 8.95 -8.45 -7.26
CA SER A 117 8.29 -7.16 -7.08
C SER A 117 8.44 -6.24 -8.28
N ASP A 118 9.60 -6.25 -8.93
CA ASP A 118 9.91 -5.34 -10.02
C ASP A 118 9.07 -5.66 -11.27
N GLN A 119 8.84 -6.95 -11.57
CA GLN A 119 8.02 -7.35 -12.69
C GLN A 119 6.54 -7.02 -12.47
N LEU A 120 6.00 -7.29 -11.28
CA LEU A 120 4.63 -6.93 -10.92
C LEU A 120 4.43 -5.41 -10.94
N GLU A 121 5.39 -4.65 -10.41
CA GLU A 121 5.36 -3.19 -10.44
C GLU A 121 5.32 -2.66 -11.87
N LEU A 122 6.15 -3.17 -12.76
CA LEU A 122 6.17 -2.78 -14.17
C LEU A 122 4.84 -3.09 -14.87
N ILE A 123 4.24 -4.26 -14.59
CA ILE A 123 2.92 -4.65 -15.12
C ILE A 123 1.84 -3.68 -14.60
N LEU A 124 1.84 -3.37 -13.30
CA LEU A 124 0.87 -2.45 -12.71
C LEU A 124 1.02 -1.02 -13.25
N LEU A 125 2.26 -0.54 -13.41
CA LEU A 125 2.53 0.76 -14.00
C LEU A 125 2.07 0.83 -15.46
N ALA A 126 2.35 -0.20 -16.26
CA ALA A 126 1.89 -0.30 -17.64
C ALA A 126 0.35 -0.33 -17.71
N PHE A 127 -0.29 -1.15 -16.87
CA PHE A 127 -1.74 -1.21 -16.75
C PHE A 127 -2.35 0.17 -16.40
N LEU A 128 -1.79 0.86 -15.39
CA LEU A 128 -2.29 2.18 -15.01
C LEU A 128 -2.11 3.21 -16.13
N LYS A 129 -1.02 3.18 -16.87
CA LYS A 129 -0.79 4.06 -18.03
C LYS A 129 -1.81 3.82 -19.15
N ASP A 130 -2.22 2.57 -19.34
CA ASP A 130 -3.16 2.15 -20.39
C ASP A 130 -4.65 2.40 -20.01
N LEU A 131 -4.93 2.77 -18.77
CA LEU A 131 -6.26 3.21 -18.38
C LEU A 131 -6.53 4.66 -18.84
N HIS A 132 -7.78 4.91 -19.25
CA HIS A 132 -8.25 6.28 -19.44
C HIS A 132 -8.06 7.11 -18.15
N ALA A 133 -7.68 8.38 -18.28
CA ALA A 133 -7.28 9.23 -17.18
C ALA A 133 -8.26 9.20 -15.99
N ASP A 134 -9.57 9.34 -16.25
CA ASP A 134 -10.60 9.32 -15.19
C ASP A 134 -10.66 7.98 -14.47
N THR A 135 -10.57 6.87 -15.22
CA THR A 135 -10.61 5.52 -14.63
C THR A 135 -9.36 5.24 -13.81
N ARG A 136 -8.20 5.73 -14.28
CA ARG A 136 -6.93 5.64 -13.54
C ARG A 136 -7.03 6.36 -12.20
N VAL A 137 -7.54 7.59 -12.20
CA VAL A 137 -7.73 8.37 -10.97
C VAL A 137 -8.67 7.64 -10.01
N LEU A 138 -9.82 7.17 -10.49
CA LEU A 138 -10.76 6.40 -9.67
C LEU A 138 -10.13 5.12 -9.11
N PHE A 139 -9.35 4.40 -9.93
CA PHE A 139 -8.67 3.17 -9.52
C PHE A 139 -7.64 3.43 -8.42
N ILE A 140 -6.76 4.43 -8.62
CA ILE A 140 -5.75 4.82 -7.63
C ILE A 140 -6.43 5.27 -6.34
N ARG A 141 -7.44 6.13 -6.41
CA ARG A 141 -8.15 6.60 -5.22
C ARG A 141 -8.83 5.47 -4.46
N ARG A 142 -9.49 4.55 -5.17
CA ARG A 142 -10.16 3.41 -4.56
C ARG A 142 -9.18 2.47 -3.86
N TYR A 143 -8.08 2.06 -4.53
CA TYR A 143 -7.23 0.95 -4.08
C TYR A 143 -5.93 1.39 -3.41
N VAL A 144 -5.44 2.58 -3.70
CA VAL A 144 -4.25 3.14 -3.05
C VAL A 144 -4.63 4.03 -1.88
N PHE A 145 -5.62 4.92 -2.07
CA PHE A 145 -6.07 5.85 -1.02
C PHE A 145 -7.27 5.33 -0.21
N MET A 146 -7.80 4.15 -0.52
CA MET A 146 -8.86 3.48 0.23
C MET A 146 -10.19 4.28 0.30
N GLU A 147 -10.46 5.14 -0.68
CA GLU A 147 -11.72 5.89 -0.75
C GLU A 147 -12.88 4.96 -1.11
N SER A 148 -14.02 5.12 -0.44
CA SER A 148 -15.26 4.38 -0.76
C SER A 148 -15.86 4.86 -2.07
N VAL A 149 -16.74 4.05 -2.68
CA VAL A 149 -17.48 4.47 -3.88
C VAL A 149 -18.34 5.70 -3.60
N ALA A 150 -18.87 5.85 -2.39
CA ALA A 150 -19.64 7.02 -1.97
C ALA A 150 -18.78 8.28 -1.93
N GLU A 151 -17.60 8.22 -1.30
CA GLU A 151 -16.64 9.34 -1.26
C GLU A 151 -16.17 9.74 -2.68
N LEU A 152 -15.91 8.75 -3.55
CA LEU A 152 -15.57 9.00 -4.95
C LEU A 152 -16.73 9.65 -5.72
N SER A 153 -17.97 9.22 -5.45
CA SER A 153 -19.18 9.78 -6.07
C SER A 153 -19.35 11.25 -5.70
N GLU A 154 -19.19 11.57 -4.43
CA GLU A 154 -19.29 12.94 -3.93
C GLU A 154 -18.16 13.83 -4.48
N ARG A 155 -16.92 13.32 -4.47
CA ARG A 155 -15.73 14.06 -4.92
C ARG A 155 -15.74 14.41 -6.40
N PHE A 156 -16.18 13.47 -7.25
CA PHE A 156 -16.11 13.62 -8.71
C PHE A 156 -17.46 13.94 -9.37
N ASP A 157 -18.52 14.04 -8.58
CA ASP A 157 -19.90 14.22 -9.08
C ASP A 157 -20.30 13.15 -10.12
N ILE A 158 -19.91 11.90 -9.87
CA ILE A 158 -20.19 10.75 -10.73
C ILE A 158 -21.08 9.76 -9.97
N LYS A 159 -22.15 9.28 -10.61
CA LYS A 159 -23.07 8.31 -10.00
C LYS A 159 -22.32 7.05 -9.53
N PRO A 160 -22.61 6.51 -8.32
CA PRO A 160 -21.93 5.34 -7.74
C PRO A 160 -21.89 4.13 -8.68
N ASN A 161 -22.99 3.87 -9.40
CA ASN A 161 -23.07 2.75 -10.34
C ASN A 161 -22.09 2.89 -11.52
N VAL A 162 -21.84 4.14 -11.97
CA VAL A 162 -20.87 4.41 -13.05
C VAL A 162 -19.45 4.15 -12.56
N ILE A 163 -19.12 4.60 -11.33
CA ILE A 163 -17.82 4.34 -10.69
C ILE A 163 -17.60 2.85 -10.55
N SER A 164 -18.56 2.13 -9.95
CA SER A 164 -18.50 0.69 -9.76
C SER A 164 -18.28 -0.06 -11.08
N SER A 165 -18.98 0.34 -12.14
CA SER A 165 -18.84 -0.25 -13.47
C SER A 165 -17.46 0.03 -14.10
N LYS A 166 -16.89 1.23 -13.92
CA LYS A 166 -15.54 1.57 -14.39
C LYS A 166 -14.50 0.76 -13.64
N LEU A 167 -14.60 0.67 -12.31
CA LEU A 167 -13.68 -0.10 -11.47
C LEU A 167 -13.75 -1.60 -11.78
N PHE A 168 -14.95 -2.16 -11.96
CA PHE A 168 -15.13 -3.55 -12.36
C PHE A 168 -14.42 -3.88 -13.68
N ARG A 169 -14.62 -3.04 -14.70
CA ARG A 169 -13.95 -3.23 -16.00
C ARG A 169 -12.43 -3.11 -15.88
N ALA A 170 -11.93 -2.18 -15.08
CA ALA A 170 -10.51 -2.02 -14.83
C ALA A 170 -9.90 -3.26 -14.14
N ARG A 171 -10.57 -3.80 -13.10
CA ARG A 171 -10.14 -5.06 -12.45
C ARG A 171 -10.13 -6.24 -13.42
N LYS A 172 -11.19 -6.39 -14.23
CA LYS A 172 -11.24 -7.46 -15.25
C LYS A 172 -10.09 -7.37 -16.24
N LYS A 173 -9.72 -6.14 -16.66
CA LYS A 173 -8.57 -5.90 -17.53
C LYS A 173 -7.25 -6.26 -16.83
N LEU A 174 -7.05 -5.83 -15.58
CA LEU A 174 -5.87 -6.17 -14.80
C LEU A 174 -5.72 -7.68 -14.65
N LYS A 175 -6.80 -8.38 -14.27
CA LYS A 175 -6.82 -9.83 -14.16
C LYS A 175 -6.42 -10.55 -15.46
N ALA A 176 -6.88 -10.05 -16.59
CA ALA A 176 -6.53 -10.60 -17.90
C ALA A 176 -5.03 -10.39 -18.23
N ILE A 177 -4.48 -9.22 -17.89
CA ILE A 177 -3.06 -8.92 -18.09
C ILE A 177 -2.21 -9.84 -17.22
N LEU A 178 -2.50 -9.94 -15.91
CA LEU A 178 -1.75 -10.77 -14.99
C LEU A 178 -1.73 -12.24 -15.42
N ARG A 179 -2.90 -12.78 -15.84
CA ARG A 179 -2.96 -14.16 -16.36
C ARG A 179 -2.10 -14.37 -17.61
N ARG A 180 -2.07 -13.39 -18.52
CA ARG A 180 -1.24 -13.46 -19.73
C ARG A 180 0.25 -13.46 -19.40
N GLU A 181 0.65 -12.76 -18.36
CA GLU A 181 2.03 -12.68 -17.85
C GLU A 181 2.40 -13.88 -16.94
N GLY A 182 1.54 -14.91 -16.88
CA GLY A 182 1.83 -16.15 -16.15
C GLY A 182 1.49 -16.14 -14.65
N TRP A 183 0.75 -15.14 -14.18
CA TRP A 183 0.31 -15.09 -12.79
C TRP A 183 -0.95 -15.97 -12.62
N GLU A 184 -0.85 -17.00 -11.80
CA GLU A 184 -2.00 -17.80 -11.36
C GLU A 184 -2.83 -17.01 -10.34
N LEU A 185 -4.14 -16.85 -10.59
CA LEU A 185 -5.08 -16.02 -9.84
C LEU A 185 -6.21 -16.86 -9.25
#